data_36381c12eb7898db54a360540d1a0fa8
#
_entry.id   36381c12eb7898db54a360540d1a0fa8
#
_cell.length_a   1.000
_cell.length_b   1.000
_cell.length_c   1.000
_cell.angle_alpha   90.00
_cell.angle_beta   90.00
_cell.angle_gamma   90.00
#
_symmetry.space_group_name_H-M   'P 1'
#
loop_
_entity.id
_entity.type
_entity.pdbx_description
1 polymer ?
#
loop_
_entity_poly.entity_id
_entity_poly.type
_entity_poly.pdbx_seq_one_letter_code
_entity_poly.pdbx_strand_id
1 'polypeptide(L)'
;MRHPRIRARIGIDIAPRRTGYLRAMSRRRPPAIVTDDDAALFRGAIDGVRPLDAPPPPPEKPRPPPEPRRRELDEADALAQSRSLAWAEATIDAAEALAYRRDEVPASVLKALARGGYSVGAEVDLHHQRAPGAERLLRAFLLQARAEGIACVRVIHGKGSREPDGGSVLKALVDRLLRQRADVLAFASAPEAMGGTGAVLVLLARRRPGEQPVSRS
;
A
#
# COMPACT_ATOMS: atom_id res chain seq x y z
N MET A 1 -1.26 -22.31 35.35
CA MET A 1 -2.23 -22.45 34.25
C MET A 1 -1.64 -21.77 33.03
N ARG A 2 -1.29 -22.56 32.00
CA ARG A 2 -0.65 -22.06 30.77
C ARG A 2 -1.75 -21.75 29.77
N HIS A 3 -1.97 -20.48 29.44
CA HIS A 3 -2.88 -20.10 28.36
C HIS A 3 -2.29 -20.50 27.00
N PRO A 4 -3.07 -21.10 26.12
CA PRO A 4 -2.61 -21.44 24.77
C PRO A 4 -2.29 -20.13 24.01
N ARG A 5 -1.09 -20.07 23.45
CA ARG A 5 -0.69 -19.02 22.51
C ARG A 5 -1.47 -19.20 21.22
N ILE A 6 -2.54 -18.45 21.03
CA ILE A 6 -3.22 -18.37 19.75
C ILE A 6 -2.33 -17.53 18.83
N ARG A 7 -1.59 -18.19 17.95
CA ARG A 7 -0.95 -17.55 16.82
C ARG A 7 -2.03 -17.24 15.78
N ALA A 8 -2.75 -16.17 15.95
CA ALA A 8 -3.57 -15.64 14.88
C ALA A 8 -2.61 -15.03 13.82
N ARG A 9 -2.22 -15.82 12.82
CA ARG A 9 -1.74 -15.28 11.55
C ARG A 9 -2.94 -14.63 10.91
N ILE A 10 -3.06 -13.33 11.04
CA ILE A 10 -4.03 -12.55 10.29
C ILE A 10 -3.55 -12.57 8.84
N GLY A 11 -4.00 -13.55 8.08
CA GLY A 11 -3.84 -13.62 6.65
C GLY A 11 -4.70 -12.54 6.03
N ILE A 12 -4.15 -11.35 5.83
CA ILE A 12 -4.75 -10.39 4.91
C ILE A 12 -4.43 -10.91 3.53
N ASP A 13 -5.37 -11.65 2.95
CA ASP A 13 -5.29 -12.11 1.56
C ASP A 13 -5.45 -10.90 0.65
N ILE A 14 -4.33 -10.21 0.40
CA ILE A 14 -4.22 -9.22 -0.66
C ILE A 14 -3.78 -9.99 -1.90
N ALA A 15 -4.71 -10.78 -2.47
CA ALA A 15 -4.52 -11.33 -3.79
C ALA A 15 -4.26 -10.15 -4.74
N PRO A 16 -3.11 -10.13 -5.44
CA PRO A 16 -2.92 -9.19 -6.52
C PRO A 16 -3.97 -9.56 -7.58
N ARG A 17 -4.94 -8.69 -7.81
CA ARG A 17 -5.77 -8.80 -9.01
C ARG A 17 -4.82 -8.72 -10.19
N ARG A 18 -4.44 -9.89 -10.69
CA ARG A 18 -3.81 -10.03 -12.00
C ARG A 18 -4.85 -9.57 -13.03
N THR A 19 -4.86 -8.30 -13.30
CA THR A 19 -5.42 -7.79 -14.54
C THR A 19 -4.46 -8.20 -15.63
N GLY A 20 -4.62 -9.45 -16.10
CA GLY A 20 -3.97 -9.94 -17.29
C GLY A 20 -4.57 -9.21 -18.48
N TYR A 21 -4.10 -8.00 -18.76
CA TYR A 21 -4.18 -7.44 -20.09
C TYR A 21 -3.16 -8.21 -20.95
N LEU A 22 -3.59 -9.35 -21.46
CA LEU A 22 -3.06 -9.86 -22.69
C LEU A 22 -3.34 -8.78 -23.75
N ARG A 23 -2.38 -7.87 -23.88
CA ARG A 23 -2.27 -6.99 -25.03
C ARG A 23 -1.96 -7.91 -26.20
N ALA A 24 -3.03 -8.45 -26.83
CA ALA A 24 -2.96 -8.97 -28.15
C ALA A 24 -2.32 -7.85 -28.99
N MET A 25 -1.06 -8.02 -29.36
CA MET A 25 -0.43 -7.24 -30.40
C MET A 25 -1.18 -7.58 -31.68
N SER A 26 -2.30 -6.91 -31.90
CA SER A 26 -2.86 -6.77 -33.21
C SER A 26 -1.75 -6.15 -34.05
N ARG A 27 -1.06 -6.98 -34.81
CA ARG A 27 -0.22 -6.52 -35.91
C ARG A 27 -1.16 -5.76 -36.84
N ARG A 28 -1.24 -4.44 -36.68
CA ARG A 28 -1.90 -3.57 -37.64
C ARG A 28 -1.21 -3.84 -38.94
N ARG A 29 -1.94 -4.56 -39.85
CA ARG A 29 -1.55 -4.67 -41.22
C ARG A 29 -1.33 -3.24 -41.71
N PRO A 30 -0.18 -2.93 -42.34
CA PRO A 30 0.01 -1.61 -42.93
C PRO A 30 -1.19 -1.34 -43.83
N PRO A 31 -1.71 -0.11 -43.90
CA PRO A 31 -2.81 0.21 -44.79
C PRO A 31 -2.40 -0.21 -46.20
N ALA A 32 -3.21 -1.05 -46.83
CA ALA A 32 -3.00 -1.42 -48.22
C ALA A 32 -3.03 -0.09 -49.01
N ILE A 33 -1.99 0.15 -49.80
CA ILE A 33 -1.98 1.28 -50.71
C ILE A 33 -3.00 0.94 -51.78
N VAL A 34 -4.17 1.57 -51.71
CA VAL A 34 -5.22 1.44 -52.73
C VAL A 34 -4.71 2.20 -53.96
N THR A 35 -4.53 1.50 -55.05
CA THR A 35 -4.11 2.09 -56.32
C THR A 35 -5.32 2.65 -57.07
N ASP A 36 -5.08 3.56 -58.02
CA ASP A 36 -6.16 4.11 -58.88
C ASP A 36 -6.87 3.00 -59.69
N ASP A 37 -6.15 1.95 -60.02
CA ASP A 37 -6.71 0.76 -60.69
C ASP A 37 -7.67 -0.02 -59.77
N ASP A 38 -7.35 -0.16 -58.50
CA ASP A 38 -8.25 -0.80 -57.53
C ASP A 38 -9.54 0.04 -57.34
N ALA A 39 -9.41 1.34 -57.36
CA ALA A 39 -10.54 2.27 -57.25
C ALA A 39 -11.41 2.23 -58.56
N ALA A 40 -10.80 2.03 -59.71
CA ALA A 40 -11.51 1.88 -60.99
C ALA A 40 -12.25 0.54 -61.06
N LEU A 41 -11.61 -0.57 -60.65
CA LEU A 41 -12.24 -1.88 -60.53
C LEU A 41 -13.42 -1.88 -59.56
N PHE A 42 -13.28 -1.22 -58.42
CA PHE A 42 -14.35 -1.09 -57.45
C PHE A 42 -15.55 -0.30 -58.00
N ARG A 43 -15.28 0.86 -58.66
CA ARG A 43 -16.34 1.65 -59.30
C ARG A 43 -17.07 0.89 -60.38
N GLY A 44 -16.35 0.10 -61.19
CA GLY A 44 -16.96 -0.75 -62.25
C GLY A 44 -17.80 -1.90 -61.66
N ALA A 45 -17.43 -2.44 -60.50
CA ALA A 45 -18.16 -3.52 -59.85
C ALA A 45 -19.46 -3.05 -59.14
N ILE A 46 -19.54 -1.77 -58.77
CA ILE A 46 -20.71 -1.16 -58.12
C ILE A 46 -21.59 -0.34 -59.07
N ASP A 47 -21.35 -0.44 -60.37
CA ASP A 47 -22.16 0.25 -61.37
C ASP A 47 -23.62 -0.17 -61.26
N GLY A 48 -24.51 0.80 -61.02
CA GLY A 48 -25.95 0.56 -60.80
C GLY A 48 -26.38 0.58 -59.33
N VAL A 49 -25.48 0.81 -58.38
CA VAL A 49 -25.87 0.98 -56.95
C VAL A 49 -26.50 2.36 -56.76
N ARG A 50 -27.78 2.37 -56.42
CA ARG A 50 -28.50 3.59 -56.10
C ARG A 50 -28.04 4.07 -54.72
N PRO A 51 -27.56 5.35 -54.54
CA PRO A 51 -27.25 5.88 -53.22
C PRO A 51 -28.48 5.78 -52.31
N LEU A 52 -28.31 5.22 -51.15
CA LEU A 52 -29.34 5.27 -50.10
C LEU A 52 -29.42 6.71 -49.59
N ASP A 53 -30.61 7.32 -49.68
CA ASP A 53 -30.91 8.55 -48.95
C ASP A 53 -30.85 8.26 -47.46
N ALA A 54 -29.65 8.36 -46.87
CA ALA A 54 -29.49 8.20 -45.46
C ALA A 54 -30.15 9.40 -44.75
N PRO A 55 -31.03 9.19 -43.78
CA PRO A 55 -31.55 10.29 -42.97
C PRO A 55 -30.36 11.03 -42.32
N PRO A 56 -30.48 12.35 -42.12
CA PRO A 56 -29.42 13.11 -41.49
C PRO A 56 -29.05 12.43 -40.16
N PRO A 57 -27.75 12.38 -39.81
CA PRO A 57 -27.31 11.78 -38.56
C PRO A 57 -28.03 12.45 -37.40
N PRO A 58 -28.46 11.69 -36.37
CA PRO A 58 -29.11 12.29 -35.22
C PRO A 58 -28.16 13.31 -34.58
N PRO A 59 -28.71 14.41 -34.00
CA PRO A 59 -27.87 15.43 -33.40
C PRO A 59 -26.95 14.81 -32.34
N GLU A 60 -25.66 15.11 -32.43
CA GLU A 60 -24.69 14.64 -31.44
C GLU A 60 -25.13 15.11 -30.04
N LYS A 61 -25.31 14.15 -29.14
CA LYS A 61 -25.57 14.48 -27.74
C LYS A 61 -24.38 15.29 -27.22
N PRO A 62 -24.60 16.42 -26.52
CA PRO A 62 -23.51 17.20 -25.97
C PRO A 62 -22.65 16.29 -25.09
N ARG A 63 -21.35 16.28 -25.34
CA ARG A 63 -20.41 15.53 -24.53
C ARG A 63 -20.45 16.08 -23.11
N PRO A 64 -20.57 15.23 -22.10
CA PRO A 64 -20.48 15.71 -20.72
C PRO A 64 -19.16 16.46 -20.50
N PRO A 65 -19.13 17.52 -19.70
CA PRO A 65 -17.91 18.26 -19.42
C PRO A 65 -16.85 17.28 -18.91
N PRO A 66 -15.58 17.46 -19.31
CA PRO A 66 -14.48 16.59 -18.87
C PRO A 66 -14.36 16.71 -17.34
N GLU A 67 -14.68 15.64 -16.63
CA GLU A 67 -14.45 15.59 -15.19
C GLU A 67 -12.94 15.58 -14.93
N PRO A 68 -12.44 16.37 -13.96
CA PRO A 68 -11.00 16.52 -13.70
C PRO A 68 -10.38 15.28 -13.00
N ARG A 69 -10.93 14.09 -13.21
CA ARG A 69 -10.47 12.83 -12.58
C ARG A 69 -9.00 12.54 -12.83
N ARG A 70 -8.47 12.92 -13.98
CA ARG A 70 -7.04 12.78 -14.27
C ARG A 70 -6.19 13.68 -13.37
N ARG A 71 -6.63 14.92 -13.16
CA ARG A 71 -5.91 15.86 -12.31
C ARG A 71 -5.87 15.39 -10.85
N GLU A 72 -6.99 14.87 -10.34
CA GLU A 72 -7.06 14.31 -8.98
C GLU A 72 -6.18 13.06 -8.82
N LEU A 73 -6.12 12.20 -9.85
CA LEU A 73 -5.24 11.05 -9.87
C LEU A 73 -3.77 11.47 -9.96
N ASP A 74 -3.46 12.43 -10.82
CA ASP A 74 -2.09 12.96 -10.98
C ASP A 74 -1.63 13.67 -9.71
N GLU A 75 -2.49 14.43 -9.02
CA GLU A 75 -2.21 15.06 -7.72
C GLU A 75 -2.01 14.00 -6.62
N ALA A 76 -2.85 12.97 -6.60
CA ALA A 76 -2.70 11.87 -5.66
C ALA A 76 -1.40 11.08 -5.89
N ASP A 77 -1.04 10.83 -7.15
CA ASP A 77 0.20 10.16 -7.54
C ASP A 77 1.42 11.04 -7.23
N ALA A 78 1.35 12.35 -7.49
CA ALA A 78 2.42 13.28 -7.14
C ALA A 78 2.65 13.36 -5.63
N LEU A 79 1.58 13.38 -4.83
CA LEU A 79 1.66 13.31 -3.38
C LEU A 79 2.23 11.97 -2.90
N ALA A 80 1.84 10.87 -3.54
CA ALA A 80 2.39 9.55 -3.23
C ALA A 80 3.87 9.44 -3.59
N GLN A 81 4.28 10.00 -4.74
CA GLN A 81 5.68 10.07 -5.17
C GLN A 81 6.52 10.97 -4.24
N SER A 82 6.01 12.16 -3.88
CA SER A 82 6.70 13.06 -2.94
C SER A 82 6.92 12.39 -1.59
N ARG A 83 5.93 11.65 -1.09
CA ARG A 83 6.10 10.85 0.12
C ARG A 83 7.13 9.74 -0.08
N SER A 84 7.11 9.03 -1.21
CA SER A 84 8.06 7.94 -1.48
C SER A 84 9.50 8.44 -1.60
N LEU A 85 9.72 9.62 -2.19
CA LEU A 85 11.03 10.26 -2.24
C LEU A 85 11.54 10.64 -0.85
N ALA A 86 10.68 11.23 0.00
CA ALA A 86 11.00 11.51 1.40
C ALA A 86 11.31 10.25 2.23
N TRP A 87 10.81 9.08 1.79
CA TRP A 87 11.10 7.79 2.42
C TRP A 87 12.44 7.21 1.96
N ALA A 88 12.81 7.42 0.70
CA ALA A 88 14.06 6.93 0.14
C ALA A 88 15.30 7.63 0.74
N GLU A 89 15.13 8.88 1.18
CA GLU A 89 16.19 9.67 1.80
C GLU A 89 16.33 9.43 3.32
N ALA A 90 15.27 8.91 3.98
CA ALA A 90 15.28 8.63 5.40
C ALA A 90 15.69 7.17 5.64
N THR A 91 16.94 6.94 5.93
CA THR A 91 17.45 5.63 6.38
C THR A 91 17.84 5.69 7.84
N ILE A 92 17.62 4.60 8.57
CA ILE A 92 18.12 4.39 9.94
C ILE A 92 19.12 3.25 9.87
N ASP A 93 20.23 3.39 10.59
CA ASP A 93 21.24 2.33 10.70
C ASP A 93 20.57 1.00 11.12
N ALA A 94 20.94 -0.06 10.43
CA ALA A 94 20.40 -1.39 10.70
C ALA A 94 20.68 -1.85 12.15
N ALA A 95 21.81 -1.44 12.72
CA ALA A 95 22.20 -1.77 14.09
C ALA A 95 21.52 -0.89 15.16
N GLU A 96 21.03 0.29 14.80
CA GLU A 96 20.39 1.20 15.74
C GLU A 96 19.12 0.58 16.33
N ALA A 97 18.95 0.64 17.63
CA ALA A 97 17.74 0.19 18.30
C ALA A 97 16.68 1.30 18.31
N LEU A 98 15.48 0.98 17.86
CA LEU A 98 14.34 1.89 17.94
C LEU A 98 13.80 1.92 19.36
N ALA A 99 13.50 3.13 19.86
CA ALA A 99 12.84 3.32 21.13
C ALA A 99 12.01 4.62 21.10
N TYR A 100 10.76 4.53 21.52
CA TYR A 100 9.87 5.67 21.62
C TYR A 100 8.83 5.43 22.71
N ARG A 101 8.47 6.46 23.45
CA ARG A 101 7.31 6.49 24.34
C ARG A 101 6.65 7.85 24.30
N ARG A 102 5.37 7.92 24.54
CA ARG A 102 4.70 9.18 24.84
C ARG A 102 5.08 9.67 26.23
N ASP A 103 5.03 10.96 26.45
CA ASP A 103 5.42 11.57 27.72
C ASP A 103 4.59 11.05 28.90
N GLU A 104 3.32 10.73 28.66
CA GLU A 104 2.40 10.19 29.66
C GLU A 104 2.70 8.73 30.03
N VAL A 105 3.53 8.03 29.25
CA VAL A 105 3.88 6.63 29.50
C VAL A 105 5.14 6.53 30.35
N PRO A 106 5.10 5.84 31.50
CA PRO A 106 6.27 5.69 32.34
C PRO A 106 7.45 5.01 31.63
N ALA A 107 8.68 5.44 31.94
CA ALA A 107 9.88 4.83 31.35
C ALA A 107 10.04 3.33 31.68
N SER A 108 9.46 2.88 32.80
CA SER A 108 9.42 1.45 33.17
C SER A 108 8.64 0.60 32.14
N VAL A 109 7.60 1.15 31.53
CA VAL A 109 6.81 0.50 30.48
C VAL A 109 7.68 0.26 29.24
N LEU A 110 8.43 1.29 28.80
CA LEU A 110 9.35 1.15 27.65
C LEU A 110 10.44 0.10 27.93
N LYS A 111 11.02 0.12 29.14
CA LYS A 111 12.01 -0.90 29.55
C LYS A 111 11.43 -2.30 29.59
N ALA A 112 10.20 -2.46 30.06
CA ALA A 112 9.51 -3.75 30.06
C ALA A 112 9.21 -4.22 28.63
N LEU A 113 8.78 -3.29 27.74
CA LEU A 113 8.53 -3.57 26.35
C LEU A 113 9.80 -4.05 25.61
N ALA A 114 10.91 -3.33 25.77
CA ALA A 114 12.21 -3.69 25.17
C ALA A 114 12.72 -5.07 25.63
N ARG A 115 12.37 -5.51 26.85
CA ARG A 115 12.70 -6.85 27.36
C ARG A 115 11.71 -7.93 26.96
N GLY A 116 10.67 -7.60 26.19
CA GLY A 116 9.62 -8.56 25.81
C GLY A 116 8.65 -8.89 26.94
N GLY A 117 8.51 -8.04 27.93
CA GLY A 117 7.64 -8.24 29.10
C GLY A 117 6.13 -8.18 28.81
N TYR A 118 5.74 -7.91 27.56
CA TYR A 118 4.35 -7.90 27.12
C TYR A 118 4.05 -9.08 26.21
N SER A 119 2.90 -9.70 26.40
CA SER A 119 2.39 -10.74 25.50
C SER A 119 2.04 -10.14 24.14
N VAL A 120 2.67 -10.62 23.09
CA VAL A 120 2.37 -10.26 21.71
C VAL A 120 1.08 -10.95 21.28
N GLY A 121 0.02 -10.19 20.99
CA GLY A 121 -1.27 -10.70 20.55
C GLY A 121 -1.37 -10.89 19.03
N ALA A 122 -0.65 -10.09 18.26
CA ALA A 122 -0.61 -10.20 16.80
C ALA A 122 0.75 -9.78 16.25
N GLU A 123 1.04 -10.22 15.00
CA GLU A 123 2.27 -9.85 14.31
C GLU A 123 2.05 -9.57 12.83
N VAL A 124 2.85 -8.67 12.27
CA VAL A 124 2.89 -8.38 10.85
C VAL A 124 4.33 -8.43 10.35
N ASP A 125 4.49 -9.02 9.16
CA ASP A 125 5.77 -9.15 8.50
C ASP A 125 5.83 -8.26 7.25
N LEU A 126 6.78 -7.31 7.24
CA LEU A 126 7.00 -6.33 6.20
C LEU A 126 8.31 -6.54 5.43
N HIS A 127 9.13 -7.52 5.83
CA HIS A 127 10.55 -7.60 5.42
C HIS A 127 10.79 -7.77 3.91
N HIS A 128 9.81 -8.20 3.13
CA HIS A 128 9.92 -8.29 1.67
C HIS A 128 9.05 -7.27 0.94
N GLN A 129 8.45 -6.32 1.67
CA GLN A 129 7.59 -5.32 1.09
C GLN A 129 8.39 -4.11 0.60
N ARG A 130 7.91 -3.48 -0.48
CA ARG A 130 8.35 -2.13 -0.85
C ARG A 130 7.66 -1.09 0.06
N ALA A 131 8.30 0.05 0.29
CA ALA A 131 7.81 1.07 1.21
C ALA A 131 6.30 1.42 1.08
N PRO A 132 5.73 1.66 -0.12
CA PRO A 132 4.29 1.94 -0.25
C PRO A 132 3.39 0.77 0.13
N GLY A 133 3.84 -0.47 -0.12
CA GLY A 133 3.12 -1.69 0.29
C GLY A 133 3.17 -1.90 1.80
N ALA A 134 4.35 -1.72 2.38
CA ALA A 134 4.58 -1.82 3.81
C ALA A 134 3.75 -0.79 4.60
N GLU A 135 3.66 0.44 4.11
CA GLU A 135 2.84 1.49 4.74
C GLU A 135 1.37 1.09 4.79
N ARG A 136 0.79 0.67 3.66
CA ARG A 136 -0.61 0.25 3.60
C ARG A 136 -0.88 -0.93 4.51
N LEU A 137 -0.01 -1.93 4.47
CA LEU A 137 -0.14 -3.14 5.29
C LEU A 137 -0.04 -2.81 6.78
N LEU A 138 0.93 -2.00 7.19
CA LEU A 138 1.11 -1.59 8.58
C LEU A 138 -0.09 -0.78 9.09
N ARG A 139 -0.59 0.16 8.30
CA ARG A 139 -1.78 0.96 8.68
C ARG A 139 -3.01 0.08 8.87
N ALA A 140 -3.27 -0.83 7.93
CA ALA A 140 -4.41 -1.76 8.03
C ALA A 140 -4.28 -2.69 9.24
N PHE A 141 -3.09 -3.24 9.45
CA PHE A 141 -2.80 -4.12 10.58
C PHE A 141 -3.02 -3.45 11.94
N LEU A 142 -2.50 -2.22 12.13
CA LEU A 142 -2.66 -1.50 13.39
C LEU A 142 -4.13 -1.13 13.67
N LEU A 143 -4.89 -0.77 12.62
CA LEU A 143 -6.33 -0.53 12.75
C LEU A 143 -7.08 -1.79 13.19
N GLN A 144 -6.76 -2.93 12.58
CA GLN A 144 -7.37 -4.21 12.93
C GLN A 144 -6.99 -4.64 14.36
N ALA A 145 -5.71 -4.61 14.71
CA ALA A 145 -5.23 -4.96 16.05
C ALA A 145 -5.93 -4.13 17.14
N ARG A 146 -6.12 -2.81 16.87
CA ARG A 146 -6.87 -1.93 17.78
C ARG A 146 -8.34 -2.31 17.87
N ALA A 147 -8.99 -2.65 16.73
CA ALA A 147 -10.38 -3.07 16.70
C ALA A 147 -10.62 -4.36 17.50
N GLU A 148 -9.64 -5.27 17.47
CA GLU A 148 -9.64 -6.52 18.22
C GLU A 148 -9.22 -6.37 19.70
N GLY A 149 -8.85 -5.15 20.12
CA GLY A 149 -8.43 -4.86 21.50
C GLY A 149 -7.05 -5.41 21.86
N ILE A 150 -6.21 -5.71 20.86
CA ILE A 150 -4.84 -6.20 21.06
C ILE A 150 -3.97 -5.06 21.60
N ALA A 151 -3.39 -5.26 22.78
CA ALA A 151 -2.60 -4.24 23.46
C ALA A 151 -1.13 -4.20 23.00
N CYS A 152 -0.55 -5.34 22.60
CA CYS A 152 0.83 -5.41 22.16
C CYS A 152 0.94 -6.20 20.87
N VAL A 153 1.63 -5.62 19.86
CA VAL A 153 1.85 -6.23 18.57
C VAL A 153 3.34 -6.25 18.21
N ARG A 154 3.73 -7.16 17.33
CA ARG A 154 5.08 -7.23 16.78
C ARG A 154 5.05 -6.86 15.29
N VAL A 155 5.95 -5.96 14.88
CA VAL A 155 6.15 -5.55 13.49
C VAL A 155 7.54 -5.97 13.06
N ILE A 156 7.66 -6.83 12.06
CA ILE A 156 8.91 -7.32 11.51
C ILE A 156 9.21 -6.53 10.24
N HIS A 157 10.25 -5.70 10.25
CA HIS A 157 10.66 -4.90 9.11
C HIS A 157 11.96 -5.40 8.47
N GLY A 158 12.62 -6.37 9.10
CA GLY A 158 13.93 -6.85 8.69
C GLY A 158 15.08 -5.95 9.17
N LYS A 159 16.29 -6.48 9.10
CA LYS A 159 17.51 -5.75 9.54
C LYS A 159 18.00 -4.73 8.50
N GLY A 160 17.44 -4.73 7.27
CA GLY A 160 17.89 -3.89 6.17
C GLY A 160 18.95 -4.57 5.28
N SER A 161 19.53 -3.80 4.34
CA SER A 161 20.58 -4.30 3.46
C SER A 161 21.84 -4.68 4.26
N ARG A 162 22.56 -5.72 3.79
CA ARG A 162 23.85 -6.13 4.35
C ARG A 162 25.00 -5.23 3.90
N GLU A 163 24.75 -4.25 3.04
CA GLU A 163 25.78 -3.31 2.62
C GLU A 163 26.10 -2.32 3.74
N PRO A 164 27.38 -1.94 3.91
CA PRO A 164 27.83 -1.09 5.02
C PRO A 164 27.14 0.27 5.10
N ASP A 165 26.70 0.81 3.94
CA ASP A 165 26.02 2.11 3.83
C ASP A 165 24.49 1.97 3.64
N GLY A 166 23.98 0.73 3.66
CA GLY A 166 22.57 0.42 3.40
C GLY A 166 21.69 0.52 4.64
N GLY A 167 21.30 1.72 5.02
CA GLY A 167 20.26 1.90 6.05
C GLY A 167 18.96 1.20 5.70
N SER A 168 18.17 0.86 6.71
CA SER A 168 16.88 0.19 6.51
C SER A 168 15.75 1.19 6.24
N VAL A 169 15.34 1.31 5.00
CA VAL A 169 14.20 2.12 4.57
C VAL A 169 12.92 1.71 5.30
N LEU A 170 12.66 0.39 5.43
CA LEU A 170 11.48 -0.10 6.12
C LEU A 170 11.48 0.20 7.61
N LYS A 171 12.65 0.18 8.24
CA LYS A 171 12.80 0.53 9.65
C LYS A 171 12.48 2.01 9.89
N ALA A 172 13.01 2.91 9.04
CA ALA A 172 12.71 4.34 9.09
C ALA A 172 11.21 4.63 8.83
N LEU A 173 10.62 3.91 7.87
CA LEU A 173 9.18 3.94 7.61
C LEU A 173 8.37 3.58 8.85
N VAL A 174 8.69 2.46 9.48
CA VAL A 174 8.01 1.95 10.67
C VAL A 174 8.14 2.94 11.83
N ASP A 175 9.35 3.41 12.12
CA ASP A 175 9.59 4.40 13.18
C ASP A 175 8.73 5.65 12.99
N ARG A 176 8.76 6.23 11.79
CA ARG A 176 7.99 7.43 11.47
C ARG A 176 6.49 7.22 11.58
N LEU A 177 5.96 6.13 11.01
CA LEU A 177 4.52 5.82 11.06
C LEU A 177 4.03 5.61 12.49
N LEU A 178 4.80 4.91 13.30
CA LEU A 178 4.42 4.64 14.68
C LEU A 178 4.41 5.91 15.52
N ARG A 179 5.39 6.81 15.34
CA ARG A 179 5.44 8.10 16.07
C ARG A 179 4.25 9.02 15.73
N GLN A 180 3.76 8.97 14.50
CA GLN A 180 2.65 9.82 14.04
C GLN A 180 1.28 9.36 14.54
N ARG A 181 1.16 8.15 15.07
CA ARG A 181 -0.12 7.58 15.46
C ARG A 181 -0.49 7.89 16.89
N ALA A 182 -1.69 8.43 17.09
CA ALA A 182 -2.22 8.76 18.40
C ALA A 182 -2.50 7.53 19.29
N ASP A 183 -2.74 6.37 18.67
CA ASP A 183 -3.04 5.13 19.36
C ASP A 183 -1.80 4.30 19.72
N VAL A 184 -0.60 4.72 19.31
CA VAL A 184 0.67 4.12 19.74
C VAL A 184 1.14 4.79 21.02
N LEU A 185 1.27 4.02 22.10
CA LEU A 185 1.73 4.49 23.40
C LEU A 185 3.25 4.46 23.53
N ALA A 186 3.86 3.36 23.10
CA ALA A 186 5.30 3.15 23.11
C ALA A 186 5.68 2.07 22.08
N PHE A 187 6.92 2.12 21.61
CA PHE A 187 7.51 1.01 20.88
C PHE A 187 9.01 0.91 21.15
N ALA A 188 9.54 -0.29 21.01
CA ALA A 188 10.97 -0.59 21.19
C ALA A 188 11.37 -1.73 20.27
N SER A 189 12.64 -1.73 19.83
CA SER A 189 13.23 -2.90 19.17
C SER A 189 13.03 -4.14 20.02
N ALA A 190 12.70 -5.26 19.37
CA ALA A 190 12.43 -6.51 20.04
C ALA A 190 13.72 -7.11 20.65
N PRO A 191 13.61 -7.95 21.68
CA PRO A 191 14.74 -8.76 22.13
C PRO A 191 15.28 -9.66 21.00
N GLU A 192 16.52 -10.08 21.09
CA GLU A 192 17.18 -10.96 20.10
C GLU A 192 16.33 -12.20 19.76
N ALA A 193 15.79 -12.85 20.79
CA ALA A 193 14.90 -14.03 20.62
C ALA A 193 13.58 -13.75 19.85
N MET A 194 13.23 -12.46 19.67
CA MET A 194 12.02 -12.00 19.01
C MET A 194 12.30 -11.21 17.73
N GLY A 195 13.54 -11.23 17.23
CA GLY A 195 13.94 -10.59 15.97
C GLY A 195 14.96 -9.46 16.10
N GLY A 196 15.34 -9.06 17.33
CA GLY A 196 16.37 -8.04 17.58
C GLY A 196 16.01 -6.69 16.93
N THR A 197 17.03 -6.06 16.33
CA THR A 197 16.88 -4.78 15.61
C THR A 197 16.08 -4.88 14.31
N GLY A 198 15.73 -6.10 13.87
CA GLY A 198 14.89 -6.34 12.68
C GLY A 198 13.38 -6.37 12.97
N ALA A 199 12.99 -6.25 14.23
CA ALA A 199 11.59 -6.22 14.65
C ALA A 199 11.36 -5.19 15.74
N VAL A 200 10.13 -4.70 15.86
CA VAL A 200 9.72 -3.76 16.89
C VAL A 200 8.48 -4.26 17.61
N LEU A 201 8.46 -4.16 18.92
CA LEU A 201 7.28 -4.37 19.77
C LEU A 201 6.57 -3.04 19.95
N VAL A 202 5.27 -3.02 19.74
CA VAL A 202 4.44 -1.82 19.76
C VAL A 202 3.33 -1.99 20.79
N LEU A 203 3.23 -1.06 21.72
CA LEU A 203 2.16 -0.99 22.71
C LEU A 203 1.08 -0.02 22.23
N LEU A 204 -0.13 -0.53 22.07
CA LEU A 204 -1.29 0.23 21.62
C LEU A 204 -2.19 0.65 22.78
N ALA A 205 -2.78 1.82 22.66
CA ALA A 205 -3.83 2.26 23.55
C ALA A 205 -5.05 1.35 23.46
N ARG A 206 -5.59 0.94 24.60
CA ARG A 206 -6.85 0.19 24.62
C ARG A 206 -7.97 1.06 24.06
N ARG A 207 -8.86 0.46 23.30
CA ARG A 207 -10.07 1.12 22.82
C ARG A 207 -10.90 1.55 24.04
N ARG A 208 -11.33 2.80 24.09
CA ARG A 208 -12.25 3.27 25.13
C ARG A 208 -13.63 2.65 24.87
N PRO A 209 -14.34 2.18 25.93
CA PRO A 209 -15.73 1.79 25.78
C PRO A 209 -16.54 2.96 25.22
N GLY A 210 -17.24 2.75 24.08
CA GLY A 210 -18.03 3.79 23.42
C GLY A 210 -17.38 4.46 22.19
N GLU A 211 -16.13 4.21 21.86
CA GLU A 211 -15.49 4.69 20.65
C GLU A 211 -16.01 3.89 19.44
N GLN A 212 -16.88 4.51 18.61
CA GLN A 212 -17.40 3.87 17.41
C GLN A 212 -16.29 3.66 16.38
N PRO A 213 -16.31 2.54 15.62
CA PRO A 213 -15.41 2.37 14.49
C PRO A 213 -15.68 3.51 13.49
N VAL A 214 -14.63 4.19 13.02
CA VAL A 214 -14.72 5.14 11.93
C VAL A 214 -15.26 4.38 10.73
N SER A 215 -16.56 4.50 10.45
CA SER A 215 -17.18 3.93 9.26
C SER A 215 -16.60 4.67 8.06
N ARG A 216 -16.02 3.94 7.16
CA ARG A 216 -15.65 4.46 5.83
C ARG A 216 -16.94 4.72 5.06
N SER A 217 -17.19 5.98 4.73
CA SER A 217 -18.00 6.36 3.57
C SER A 217 -17.14 6.32 2.34
#